data_0eb2244435d4a53774116557c0258a60
#
_entry.id   0eb2244435d4a53774116557c0258a60
#
_cell.length_a   1.000
_cell.length_b   1.000
_cell.length_c   1.000
_cell.angle_alpha   90.00
_cell.angle_beta   90.00
_cell.angle_gamma   90.00
#
_symmetry.space_group_name_H-M   'P 1'
#
loop_
_entity.id
_entity.type
_entity.pdbx_description
1 polymer ?
#
loop_
_entity_poly.entity_id
_entity_poly.type
_entity_poly.pdbx_seq_one_letter_code
_entity_poly.pdbx_strand_id
1 'polypeptide(L)'
;GAYTLTRLRLGTIARACKTVDEMVNELLPRVAKCALSTMDKRHKFVVEESNFFNTSFLEKEGFIKRTNFTGMFAIVGLADAANHLLQQEGLNETFGKSQRGDEIATLIMDKLKEVTDNHEGVYAECTGNRYLLHAQVGASNHEEDKRNAPAHRIRVGEEPTLLAHLKQSAPFHKYFPS
;
A
#
# COMPACT_ATOMS: atom_id res chain seq x y z
N GLY A 1 2.91 -0.30 -17.31
CA GLY A 1 4.08 -0.61 -16.47
C GLY A 1 4.11 0.24 -15.20
N ALA A 2 5.07 -0.05 -14.34
CA ALA A 2 5.33 0.76 -13.15
C ALA A 2 6.77 1.24 -13.16
N TYR A 3 6.99 2.53 -12.85
CA TYR A 3 8.35 3.09 -12.75
C TYR A 3 9.11 2.52 -11.56
N THR A 4 8.47 2.64 -10.40
CA THR A 4 9.02 2.17 -9.13
C THR A 4 7.90 1.67 -8.24
N LEU A 5 8.23 0.74 -7.35
CA LEU A 5 7.32 0.26 -6.33
C LEU A 5 7.78 0.82 -4.98
N THR A 6 7.03 1.78 -4.45
CA THR A 6 7.26 2.30 -3.10
C THR A 6 6.34 1.57 -2.14
N ARG A 7 6.88 1.05 -1.04
CA ARG A 7 6.16 0.22 -0.08
C ARG A 7 6.01 0.90 1.27
N LEU A 8 4.79 0.97 1.78
CA LEU A 8 4.50 1.35 3.17
C LEU A 8 4.40 0.11 4.06
N ARG A 9 5.11 0.14 5.17
CA ARG A 9 5.04 -0.85 6.25
C ARG A 9 4.05 -0.37 7.30
N LEU A 10 2.79 -0.74 7.16
CA LEU A 10 1.70 -0.24 8.02
C LEU A 10 1.89 -0.64 9.48
N GLY A 11 2.37 -1.86 9.75
CA GLY A 11 2.67 -2.29 11.11
C GLY A 11 3.76 -1.45 11.79
N THR A 12 4.76 -0.97 11.04
CA THR A 12 5.79 -0.07 11.57
C THR A 12 5.22 1.30 11.91
N ILE A 13 4.33 1.82 11.07
CA ILE A 13 3.64 3.10 11.31
C ILE A 13 2.74 2.97 12.54
N ALA A 14 1.96 1.88 12.65
CA ALA A 14 1.07 1.64 13.79
C ALA A 14 1.84 1.59 15.13
N ARG A 15 2.99 0.93 15.16
CA ARG A 15 3.83 0.87 16.38
C ARG A 15 4.37 2.22 16.85
N ALA A 16 4.39 3.21 15.99
CA ALA A 16 4.77 4.58 16.35
C ALA A 16 3.59 5.43 16.88
N CYS A 17 2.38 4.86 16.89
CA CYS A 17 1.14 5.50 17.34
C CYS A 17 0.61 4.85 18.60
N LYS A 18 -0.12 5.62 19.41
CA LYS A 18 -0.79 5.14 20.62
C LYS A 18 -2.27 4.88 20.40
N THR A 19 -2.86 5.51 19.41
CA THR A 19 -4.30 5.43 19.13
C THR A 19 -4.56 5.25 17.64
N VAL A 20 -5.76 4.74 17.32
CA VAL A 20 -6.24 4.64 15.94
C VAL A 20 -6.32 6.03 15.29
N ASP A 21 -6.79 7.02 16.03
CA ASP A 21 -6.92 8.40 15.55
C ASP A 21 -5.57 8.99 15.16
N GLU A 22 -4.57 8.89 16.02
CA GLU A 22 -3.19 9.33 15.75
C GLU A 22 -2.63 8.67 14.48
N MET A 23 -2.85 7.35 14.33
CA MET A 23 -2.41 6.65 13.13
C MET A 23 -3.13 7.16 11.88
N VAL A 24 -4.45 7.19 11.88
CA VAL A 24 -5.27 7.43 10.69
C VAL A 24 -5.24 8.90 10.27
N ASN A 25 -5.30 9.82 11.23
CA ASN A 25 -5.48 11.24 10.94
C ASN A 25 -4.18 12.06 10.98
N GLU A 26 -3.11 11.55 11.61
CA GLU A 26 -1.86 12.29 11.73
C GLU A 26 -0.69 11.60 11.02
N LEU A 27 -0.24 10.44 11.51
CA LEU A 27 1.02 9.86 11.06
C LEU A 27 0.93 9.24 9.66
N LEU A 28 -0.11 8.44 9.40
CA LEU A 28 -0.29 7.77 8.11
C LEU A 28 -0.38 8.74 6.93
N PRO A 29 -1.21 9.80 6.96
CA PRO A 29 -1.25 10.78 5.88
C PRO A 29 0.08 11.47 5.64
N ARG A 30 0.80 11.80 6.71
CA ARG A 30 2.12 12.44 6.61
C ARG A 30 3.15 11.54 5.94
N VAL A 31 3.23 10.27 6.35
CA VAL A 31 4.15 9.29 5.77
C VAL A 31 3.77 8.98 4.32
N ALA A 32 2.49 8.82 4.03
CA ALA A 32 2.00 8.56 2.68
C ALA A 32 2.32 9.71 1.72
N LYS A 33 2.07 10.95 2.11
CA LYS A 33 2.43 12.15 1.31
C LYS A 33 3.94 12.24 1.05
N CYS A 34 4.77 11.94 2.05
CA CYS A 34 6.22 11.90 1.89
C CYS A 34 6.65 10.83 0.87
N ALA A 35 6.05 9.64 0.95
CA ALA A 35 6.33 8.55 0.03
C ALA A 35 5.89 8.90 -1.41
N LEU A 36 4.71 9.48 -1.61
CA LEU A 36 4.21 9.93 -2.91
C LEU A 36 5.13 11.00 -3.52
N SER A 37 5.53 12.01 -2.74
CA SER A 37 6.50 13.02 -3.19
C SER A 37 7.87 12.41 -3.55
N THR A 38 8.28 11.36 -2.85
CA THR A 38 9.51 10.62 -3.20
C THR A 38 9.35 9.87 -4.51
N MET A 39 8.18 9.32 -4.77
CA MET A 39 7.86 8.68 -6.05
C MET A 39 7.93 9.69 -7.19
N ASP A 40 7.37 10.89 -7.04
CA ASP A 40 7.46 11.94 -8.06
C ASP A 40 8.90 12.25 -8.44
N LYS A 41 9.78 12.40 -7.45
CA LYS A 41 11.21 12.65 -7.70
C LYS A 41 11.88 11.48 -8.44
N ARG A 42 11.54 10.24 -8.06
CA ARG A 42 12.08 9.05 -8.75
C ARG A 42 11.59 8.94 -10.19
N HIS A 43 10.31 9.23 -10.43
CA HIS A 43 9.74 9.20 -11.78
C HIS A 43 10.38 10.28 -12.65
N LYS A 44 10.52 11.49 -12.15
CA LYS A 44 11.25 12.57 -12.83
C LYS A 44 12.68 12.14 -13.18
N PHE A 45 13.42 11.60 -12.22
CA PHE A 45 14.76 11.10 -12.45
C PHE A 45 14.78 10.04 -13.57
N VAL A 46 13.88 9.05 -13.53
CA VAL A 46 13.84 7.99 -14.55
C VAL A 46 13.53 8.54 -15.95
N VAL A 47 12.61 9.50 -16.04
CA VAL A 47 12.16 10.04 -17.33
C VAL A 47 13.09 11.13 -17.85
N GLU A 48 13.55 12.04 -17.00
CA GLU A 48 14.24 13.26 -17.41
C GLU A 48 15.77 13.11 -17.40
N GLU A 49 16.32 12.32 -16.45
CA GLU A 49 17.76 12.30 -16.18
C GLU A 49 18.42 10.96 -16.52
N SER A 50 17.78 9.82 -16.22
CA SER A 50 18.41 8.51 -16.39
C SER A 50 18.54 8.05 -17.85
N ASN A 51 17.86 8.72 -18.76
CA ASN A 51 17.81 8.37 -20.18
C ASN A 51 17.21 6.96 -20.46
N PHE A 52 16.55 6.36 -19.48
CA PHE A 52 16.07 4.99 -19.54
C PHE A 52 15.24 4.69 -20.79
N PHE A 53 14.23 5.52 -21.07
CA PHE A 53 13.36 5.29 -22.23
C PHE A 53 14.06 5.51 -23.57
N ASN A 54 15.02 6.44 -23.66
CA ASN A 54 15.75 6.68 -24.89
C ASN A 54 16.79 5.59 -25.21
N THR A 55 17.29 4.90 -24.19
CA THR A 55 18.33 3.87 -24.34
C THR A 55 17.79 2.45 -24.27
N SER A 56 16.61 2.26 -23.69
CA SER A 56 16.00 0.95 -23.51
C SER A 56 15.72 0.26 -24.85
N PHE A 57 16.22 -0.94 -25.00
CA PHE A 57 15.87 -1.81 -26.13
C PHE A 57 14.36 -2.04 -26.24
N LEU A 58 13.68 -2.23 -25.11
CA LEU A 58 12.24 -2.49 -25.07
C LEU A 58 11.41 -1.32 -25.61
N GLU A 59 11.83 -0.08 -25.35
CA GLU A 59 11.16 1.12 -25.89
C GLU A 59 11.43 1.24 -27.41
N LYS A 60 12.69 1.02 -27.83
CA LYS A 60 13.08 1.08 -29.25
C LYS A 60 12.34 0.07 -30.12
N GLU A 61 12.12 -1.11 -29.60
CA GLU A 61 11.36 -2.18 -30.29
C GLU A 61 9.84 -2.05 -30.08
N GLY A 62 9.37 -1.05 -29.34
CA GLY A 62 7.95 -0.79 -29.13
C GLY A 62 7.25 -1.71 -28.14
N PHE A 63 7.97 -2.54 -27.38
CA PHE A 63 7.40 -3.41 -26.35
C PHE A 63 6.89 -2.63 -25.15
N ILE A 64 7.51 -1.52 -24.81
CA ILE A 64 7.07 -0.60 -23.77
C ILE A 64 6.95 0.82 -24.34
N LYS A 65 6.08 1.62 -23.73
CA LYS A 65 5.96 3.05 -24.02
C LYS A 65 5.88 3.80 -22.69
N ARG A 66 6.64 4.90 -22.58
CA ARG A 66 6.64 5.74 -21.37
C ARG A 66 5.22 6.11 -20.93
N THR A 67 4.35 6.47 -21.86
CA THR A 67 2.97 6.85 -21.60
C THR A 67 2.10 5.73 -21.02
N ASN A 68 2.57 4.48 -21.03
CA ASN A 68 1.89 3.33 -20.41
C ASN A 68 2.43 2.99 -19.02
N PHE A 69 3.15 3.93 -18.40
CA PHE A 69 3.71 3.75 -17.07
C PHE A 69 2.99 4.63 -16.04
N THR A 70 2.93 4.12 -14.80
CA THR A 70 2.38 4.82 -13.66
C THR A 70 3.18 4.51 -12.40
N GLY A 71 2.88 5.18 -11.30
CA GLY A 71 3.42 4.86 -9.98
C GLY A 71 2.56 3.83 -9.27
N MET A 72 3.20 2.84 -8.65
CA MET A 72 2.54 1.88 -7.77
C MET A 72 2.95 2.13 -6.32
N PHE A 73 1.95 2.37 -5.47
CA PHE A 73 2.09 2.63 -4.06
C PHE A 73 1.67 1.39 -3.27
N ALA A 74 2.64 0.60 -2.88
CA ALA A 74 2.42 -0.69 -2.26
C ALA A 74 2.21 -0.60 -0.75
N ILE A 75 1.42 -1.50 -0.21
CA ILE A 75 1.23 -1.67 1.23
C ILE A 75 1.63 -3.08 1.68
N VAL A 76 2.07 -3.19 2.92
CA VAL A 76 2.34 -4.45 3.61
C VAL A 76 2.01 -4.31 5.10
N GLY A 77 1.50 -5.39 5.69
CA GLY A 77 1.26 -5.47 7.14
C GLY A 77 0.02 -4.72 7.63
N LEU A 78 -1.08 -4.74 6.87
CA LEU A 78 -2.36 -4.19 7.35
C LEU A 78 -2.86 -4.96 8.57
N ALA A 79 -2.81 -6.30 8.56
CA ALA A 79 -3.15 -7.13 9.71
C ALA A 79 -2.29 -6.80 10.93
N ASP A 80 -0.98 -6.58 10.73
CA ASP A 80 -0.06 -6.23 11.81
C ASP A 80 -0.40 -4.87 12.43
N ALA A 81 -0.80 -3.90 11.59
CA ALA A 81 -1.25 -2.59 12.06
C ALA A 81 -2.55 -2.68 12.85
N ALA A 82 -3.56 -3.36 12.31
CA ALA A 82 -4.85 -3.52 12.96
C ALA A 82 -4.72 -4.27 14.31
N ASN A 83 -3.96 -5.38 14.31
CA ASN A 83 -3.73 -6.16 15.54
C ASN A 83 -3.00 -5.35 16.62
N HIS A 84 -2.00 -4.55 16.23
CA HIS A 84 -1.31 -3.68 17.18
C HIS A 84 -2.26 -2.65 17.78
N LEU A 85 -3.08 -2.00 16.98
CA LEU A 85 -4.03 -0.98 17.44
C LEU A 85 -5.14 -1.58 18.31
N LEU A 86 -5.63 -2.80 18.00
CA LEU A 86 -6.53 -3.55 18.89
C LEU A 86 -5.92 -3.75 20.27
N GLN A 87 -4.65 -4.15 20.34
CA GLN A 87 -3.95 -4.31 21.61
C GLN A 87 -3.82 -3.00 22.38
N GLN A 88 -3.63 -1.87 21.71
CA GLN A 88 -3.62 -0.55 22.34
C GLN A 88 -4.99 -0.16 22.92
N GLU A 89 -6.10 -0.62 22.32
CA GLU A 89 -7.45 -0.49 22.85
C GLU A 89 -7.76 -1.50 23.97
N GLY A 90 -6.81 -2.37 24.34
CA GLY A 90 -7.01 -3.41 25.37
C GLY A 90 -7.77 -4.64 24.87
N LEU A 91 -7.94 -4.79 23.56
CA LEU A 91 -8.67 -5.90 22.96
C LEU A 91 -7.70 -7.04 22.59
N ASN A 92 -8.02 -8.26 23.05
CA ASN A 92 -7.26 -9.47 22.68
C ASN A 92 -7.91 -10.19 21.49
N GLU A 93 -8.04 -9.47 20.39
CA GLU A 93 -8.69 -9.92 19.17
C GLU A 93 -7.72 -9.77 17.99
N THR A 94 -8.08 -10.33 16.83
CA THR A 94 -7.25 -10.26 15.63
C THR A 94 -8.05 -9.82 14.41
N PHE A 95 -7.39 -9.09 13.51
CA PHE A 95 -7.92 -8.74 12.21
C PHE A 95 -8.42 -9.97 11.45
N GLY A 96 -9.61 -9.88 10.89
CA GLY A 96 -10.27 -10.97 10.19
C GLY A 96 -11.12 -11.89 11.08
N LYS A 97 -11.00 -11.76 12.41
CA LYS A 97 -11.85 -12.46 13.40
C LYS A 97 -12.57 -11.48 14.34
N SER A 98 -12.29 -10.19 14.19
CA SER A 98 -12.83 -9.12 15.01
C SER A 98 -13.48 -8.06 14.14
N GLN A 99 -14.72 -7.70 14.43
CA GLN A 99 -15.37 -6.58 13.76
C GLN A 99 -14.57 -5.28 13.95
N ARG A 100 -14.07 -5.04 15.17
CA ARG A 100 -13.28 -3.84 15.47
C ARG A 100 -11.96 -3.83 14.68
N GLY A 101 -11.32 -4.98 14.53
CA GLY A 101 -10.11 -5.12 13.71
C GLY A 101 -10.34 -4.81 12.23
N ASP A 102 -11.46 -5.26 11.69
CA ASP A 102 -11.85 -4.98 10.29
C ASP A 102 -12.24 -3.50 10.11
N GLU A 103 -12.87 -2.87 11.10
CA GLU A 103 -13.15 -1.43 11.11
C GLU A 103 -11.86 -0.60 11.09
N ILE A 104 -10.89 -0.91 11.96
CA ILE A 104 -9.58 -0.24 12.00
C ILE A 104 -8.87 -0.38 10.66
N ALA A 105 -8.83 -1.59 10.11
CA ALA A 105 -8.22 -1.84 8.80
C ALA A 105 -8.89 -1.04 7.68
N THR A 106 -10.22 -0.94 7.71
CA THR A 106 -10.99 -0.14 6.76
C THR A 106 -10.64 1.34 6.87
N LEU A 107 -10.57 1.90 8.08
CA LEU A 107 -10.17 3.30 8.31
C LEU A 107 -8.78 3.59 7.75
N ILE A 108 -7.83 2.68 7.96
CA ILE A 108 -6.46 2.80 7.40
C ILE A 108 -6.51 2.82 5.88
N MET A 109 -7.25 1.91 5.26
CA MET A 109 -7.34 1.81 3.81
C MET A 109 -8.09 2.98 3.17
N ASP A 110 -9.19 3.43 3.78
CA ASP A 110 -9.93 4.61 3.32
C ASP A 110 -9.04 5.87 3.34
N LYS A 111 -8.25 6.05 4.42
CA LYS A 111 -7.33 7.17 4.51
C LYS A 111 -6.20 7.09 3.47
N LEU A 112 -5.65 5.92 3.23
CA LEU A 112 -4.64 5.74 2.18
C LEU A 112 -5.21 6.03 0.79
N LYS A 113 -6.42 5.54 0.53
CA LYS A 113 -7.12 5.81 -0.73
C LYS A 113 -7.37 7.30 -0.92
N GLU A 114 -7.87 7.99 0.11
CA GLU A 114 -8.06 9.43 0.12
C GLU A 114 -6.77 10.19 -0.23
N VAL A 115 -5.67 9.88 0.46
CA VAL A 115 -4.37 10.54 0.24
C VAL A 115 -3.83 10.27 -1.16
N THR A 116 -3.99 9.03 -1.65
CA THR A 116 -3.51 8.65 -2.99
C THR A 116 -4.34 9.28 -4.10
N ASP A 117 -5.67 9.32 -3.94
CA ASP A 117 -6.57 9.91 -4.93
C ASP A 117 -6.43 11.43 -5.02
N ASN A 118 -6.06 12.09 -3.93
CA ASN A 118 -5.83 13.53 -3.87
C ASN A 118 -4.40 13.92 -4.33
N HIS A 119 -3.55 12.96 -4.64
CA HIS A 119 -2.21 13.22 -5.16
C HIS A 119 -2.22 13.21 -6.69
N GLU A 120 -1.70 14.28 -7.28
CA GLU A 120 -1.45 14.32 -8.72
C GLU A 120 -0.03 13.81 -8.99
N GLY A 121 0.04 12.61 -9.55
CA GLY A 121 1.29 11.94 -9.88
C GLY A 121 1.90 12.49 -11.18
N VAL A 122 3.22 12.41 -11.29
CA VAL A 122 3.95 12.82 -12.49
C VAL A 122 4.17 11.62 -13.41
N TYR A 123 4.09 11.85 -14.73
CA TYR A 123 4.31 10.83 -15.77
C TYR A 123 3.42 9.59 -15.62
N ALA A 124 2.15 9.78 -15.23
CA ALA A 124 1.17 8.72 -15.02
C ALA A 124 -0.06 8.88 -15.91
N GLU A 125 0.16 9.27 -17.16
CA GLU A 125 -0.91 9.61 -18.11
C GLU A 125 -1.92 8.47 -18.32
N CYS A 126 -1.43 7.21 -18.35
CA CYS A 126 -2.29 6.04 -18.54
C CYS A 126 -3.31 5.81 -17.40
N THR A 127 -3.13 6.46 -16.27
CA THR A 127 -4.03 6.40 -15.11
C THR A 127 -4.61 7.76 -14.76
N GLY A 128 -4.63 8.71 -15.70
CA GLY A 128 -5.11 10.05 -15.49
C GLY A 128 -4.34 10.82 -14.43
N ASN A 129 -3.01 10.65 -14.40
CA ASN A 129 -2.08 11.20 -13.42
C ASN A 129 -2.38 10.77 -11.97
N ARG A 130 -2.90 9.56 -11.80
CA ARG A 130 -3.14 8.95 -10.47
C ARG A 130 -2.18 7.81 -10.25
N TYR A 131 -1.55 7.77 -9.07
CA TYR A 131 -0.84 6.58 -8.63
C TYR A 131 -1.81 5.54 -8.10
N LEU A 132 -1.47 4.27 -8.27
CA LEU A 132 -2.34 3.16 -7.92
C LEU A 132 -1.89 2.52 -6.61
N LEU A 133 -2.85 2.24 -5.73
CA LEU A 133 -2.58 1.36 -4.60
C LEU A 133 -2.31 -0.06 -5.11
N HIS A 134 -1.30 -0.70 -4.54
CA HIS A 134 -0.87 -2.03 -4.93
C HIS A 134 -0.82 -2.97 -3.72
N ALA A 135 -1.49 -4.11 -3.85
CA ALA A 135 -1.44 -5.19 -2.86
C ALA A 135 -0.10 -5.95 -3.02
N GLN A 136 0.90 -5.59 -2.25
CA GLN A 136 2.21 -6.23 -2.33
C GLN A 136 2.14 -7.68 -1.85
N VAL A 137 2.42 -8.60 -2.75
CA VAL A 137 2.65 -10.03 -2.45
C VAL A 137 4.11 -10.32 -2.68
N GLY A 138 4.78 -10.91 -1.72
CA GLY A 138 6.14 -11.37 -1.86
C GLY A 138 6.97 -11.16 -0.61
N ALA A 139 7.90 -12.08 -0.40
CA ALA A 139 8.83 -12.02 0.70
C ALA A 139 9.90 -10.95 0.43
N SER A 140 10.17 -10.16 1.43
CA SER A 140 11.38 -9.36 1.49
C SER A 140 12.46 -10.15 2.22
N ASN A 141 13.72 -9.87 1.93
CA ASN A 141 14.85 -10.43 2.67
C ASN A 141 15.05 -9.79 4.05
N HIS A 142 14.28 -8.75 4.38
CA HIS A 142 14.33 -8.13 5.69
C HIS A 142 13.50 -8.89 6.70
N GLU A 143 14.04 -9.13 7.89
CA GLU A 143 13.39 -9.88 8.97
C GLU A 143 12.03 -9.27 9.38
N GLU A 144 11.90 -7.95 9.35
CA GLU A 144 10.62 -7.28 9.60
C GLU A 144 9.55 -7.63 8.57
N ASP A 145 9.92 -7.74 7.29
CA ASP A 145 8.97 -8.06 6.22
C ASP A 145 8.55 -9.53 6.26
N LYS A 146 9.40 -10.42 6.77
CA LYS A 146 9.04 -11.83 6.96
C LYS A 146 7.96 -12.03 8.03
N ARG A 147 7.82 -11.08 8.95
CA ARG A 147 6.84 -11.11 10.03
C ARG A 147 5.52 -10.45 9.66
N ASN A 148 5.49 -9.60 8.64
CA ASN A 148 4.31 -8.86 8.23
C ASN A 148 3.45 -9.69 7.26
N ALA A 149 2.14 -9.64 7.46
CA ALA A 149 1.22 -10.21 6.49
C ALA A 149 1.30 -9.46 5.15
N PRO A 150 1.22 -10.17 4.00
CA PRO A 150 1.21 -9.52 2.69
C PRO A 150 0.00 -8.61 2.53
N ALA A 151 0.24 -7.37 2.08
CA ALA A 151 -0.79 -6.39 1.77
C ALA A 151 -1.88 -6.26 2.85
N HIS A 152 -3.12 -6.59 2.49
CA HIS A 152 -4.32 -6.54 3.33
C HIS A 152 -4.75 -7.93 3.84
N ARG A 153 -3.91 -8.94 3.67
CA ARG A 153 -4.26 -10.33 4.02
C ARG A 153 -4.11 -10.58 5.52
N ILE A 154 -4.86 -11.56 6.00
CA ILE A 154 -4.71 -12.14 7.34
C ILE A 154 -3.38 -12.90 7.39
N ARG A 155 -2.77 -12.96 8.55
CA ARG A 155 -1.54 -13.74 8.74
C ARG A 155 -1.78 -15.22 8.48
N VAL A 156 -0.79 -15.87 7.90
CA VAL A 156 -0.78 -17.33 7.71
C VAL A 156 -0.90 -18.03 9.06
N GLY A 157 -1.85 -18.94 9.17
CA GLY A 157 -2.17 -19.67 10.41
C GLY A 157 -3.20 -18.97 11.31
N GLU A 158 -3.62 -17.76 10.99
CA GLU A 158 -4.67 -17.02 11.72
C GLU A 158 -5.98 -16.97 10.92
N GLU A 159 -6.04 -17.61 9.77
CA GLU A 159 -7.17 -17.54 8.87
C GLU A 159 -8.45 -18.10 9.53
N PRO A 160 -9.60 -17.42 9.36
CA PRO A 160 -10.91 -17.96 9.71
C PRO A 160 -11.33 -19.06 8.71
N THR A 161 -12.55 -19.55 8.83
CA THR A 161 -13.10 -20.45 7.81
C THR A 161 -13.06 -19.79 6.41
N LEU A 162 -12.97 -20.59 5.34
CA LEU A 162 -12.88 -20.10 3.97
C LEU A 162 -13.97 -19.05 3.64
N LEU A 163 -15.22 -19.32 4.01
CA LEU A 163 -16.33 -18.39 3.75
C LEU A 163 -16.19 -17.07 4.52
N ALA A 164 -15.75 -17.14 5.77
CA ALA A 164 -15.51 -15.95 6.58
C ALA A 164 -14.35 -15.14 6.02
N HIS A 165 -13.29 -15.79 5.57
CA HIS A 165 -12.13 -15.14 4.93
C HIS A 165 -12.54 -14.43 3.63
N LEU A 166 -13.34 -15.07 2.77
CA LEU A 166 -13.83 -14.44 1.55
C LEU A 166 -14.70 -13.20 1.85
N LYS A 167 -15.60 -13.30 2.82
CA LYS A 167 -16.45 -12.17 3.24
C LYS A 167 -15.61 -11.02 3.81
N GLN A 168 -14.58 -11.32 4.58
CA GLN A 168 -13.67 -10.34 5.17
C GLN A 168 -12.79 -9.66 4.11
N SER A 169 -12.29 -10.40 3.11
CA SER A 169 -11.40 -9.88 2.10
C SER A 169 -12.10 -9.04 1.03
N ALA A 170 -13.34 -9.40 0.68
CA ALA A 170 -14.07 -8.78 -0.42
C ALA A 170 -14.17 -7.24 -0.34
N PRO A 171 -14.45 -6.61 0.82
CA PRO A 171 -14.51 -5.16 0.93
C PRO A 171 -13.21 -4.43 0.60
N PHE A 172 -12.06 -5.12 0.73
CA PHE A 172 -10.75 -4.51 0.46
C PHE A 172 -10.39 -4.48 -1.02
N HIS A 173 -11.06 -5.27 -1.87
CA HIS A 173 -10.78 -5.27 -3.32
C HIS A 173 -11.03 -3.91 -3.97
N LYS A 174 -11.98 -3.11 -3.45
CA LYS A 174 -12.29 -1.75 -3.97
C LYS A 174 -11.11 -0.78 -3.96
N TYR A 175 -10.09 -1.04 -3.13
CA TYR A 175 -8.93 -0.15 -3.01
C TYR A 175 -7.87 -0.39 -4.08
N PHE A 176 -7.91 -1.54 -4.73
CA PHE A 176 -6.92 -1.93 -5.71
C PHE A 176 -7.54 -1.98 -7.10
N PRO A 177 -6.84 -1.47 -8.14
CA PRO A 177 -7.32 -1.58 -9.50
C PRO A 177 -7.38 -3.06 -9.93
N SER A 178 -8.42 -3.41 -10.64
CA SER A 178 -8.62 -4.73 -11.28
C SER A 178 -7.86 -4.81 -12.59
#